data_4f23cace26e691fa83aeb8b8519ae75b
#
_entry.id   4f23cace26e691fa83aeb8b8519ae75b
#
_cell.length_a   1.000
_cell.length_b   1.000
_cell.length_c   1.000
_cell.angle_alpha   90.00
_cell.angle_beta   90.00
_cell.angle_gamma   90.00
#
_symmetry.space_group_name_H-M   'P 1'
#
loop_
_entity.id
_entity.type
_entity.pdbx_description
1 polymer ?
#
loop_
_entity_poly.entity_id
_entity_poly.type
_entity_poly.pdbx_seq_one_letter_code
_entity_poly.pdbx_strand_id
1 'polypeptide(L)'
;GALLLFGAVQATMIGYGLWKGERLAALQWFGLTVAIAGLCVMLLPGASAPAPAGAALMIFAGISWGFYSLRGRGAGDPTRVTAGNFLRAAPMAILVSVAMMSHASIDGAGVIYAIASGAITSGVGYAIWYTALPALKATIAATVQLSVPVIAALGGVLLLGESLTLRLIACSAAILGGIAIVVTRRSRT
;
A
#
# COMPACT_ATOMS: atom_id res chain seq x y z
N GLY A 1 5.20 -10.16 -7.19
CA GLY A 1 5.36 -9.72 -5.78
C GLY A 1 4.28 -8.74 -5.35
N ALA A 2 4.12 -7.60 -6.03
CA ALA A 2 3.21 -6.52 -5.62
C ALA A 2 1.76 -6.97 -5.41
N LEU A 3 1.23 -7.85 -6.26
CA LEU A 3 -0.14 -8.36 -6.12
C LEU A 3 -0.33 -9.13 -4.80
N LEU A 4 0.65 -9.93 -4.39
CA LEU A 4 0.62 -10.66 -3.13
C LEU A 4 0.68 -9.71 -1.94
N LEU A 5 1.55 -8.70 -2.01
CA LEU A 5 1.67 -7.67 -0.98
C LEU A 5 0.33 -6.94 -0.80
N PHE A 6 -0.20 -6.31 -1.85
CA PHE A 6 -1.44 -5.56 -1.79
C PHE A 6 -2.64 -6.44 -1.43
N GLY A 7 -2.71 -7.67 -1.98
CA GLY A 7 -3.75 -8.63 -1.62
C GLY A 7 -3.75 -8.96 -0.12
N ALA A 8 -2.58 -9.20 0.46
CA ALA A 8 -2.43 -9.48 1.89
C ALA A 8 -2.77 -8.26 2.77
N VAL A 9 -2.38 -7.04 2.37
CA VAL A 9 -2.80 -5.80 3.06
C VAL A 9 -4.32 -5.68 3.09
N GLN A 10 -4.96 -5.84 1.91
CA GLN A 10 -6.42 -5.72 1.77
C GLN A 10 -7.13 -6.79 2.61
N ALA A 11 -6.71 -8.05 2.50
CA ALA A 11 -7.30 -9.14 3.27
C ALA A 11 -7.20 -8.88 4.79
N THR A 12 -6.04 -8.39 5.25
CA THR A 12 -5.82 -8.08 6.67
C THR A 12 -6.72 -6.95 7.16
N MET A 13 -6.74 -5.81 6.45
CA MET A 13 -7.48 -4.63 6.90
C MET A 13 -8.98 -4.79 6.75
N ILE A 14 -9.46 -5.35 5.63
CA ILE A 14 -10.88 -5.60 5.40
C ILE A 14 -11.38 -6.69 6.35
N GLY A 15 -10.63 -7.79 6.47
CA GLY A 15 -10.96 -8.86 7.41
C GLY A 15 -11.07 -8.36 8.84
N TYR A 16 -10.16 -7.51 9.30
CA TYR A 16 -10.23 -6.86 10.60
C TYR A 16 -11.47 -5.96 10.73
N GLY A 17 -11.77 -5.13 9.73
CA GLY A 17 -12.92 -4.25 9.73
C GLY A 17 -14.24 -5.03 9.86
N LEU A 18 -14.39 -6.08 9.05
CA LEU A 18 -15.56 -6.97 9.09
C LEU A 18 -15.67 -7.70 10.45
N TRP A 19 -14.55 -8.19 10.98
CA TRP A 19 -14.52 -8.80 12.31
C TRP A 19 -14.93 -7.83 13.43
N LYS A 20 -14.57 -6.56 13.31
CA LYS A 20 -14.99 -5.48 14.23
C LYS A 20 -16.41 -4.99 14.00
N GLY A 21 -17.18 -5.63 13.09
CA GLY A 21 -18.57 -5.33 12.82
C GLY A 21 -18.80 -4.23 11.76
N GLU A 22 -17.74 -3.81 11.04
CA GLU A 22 -17.96 -2.94 9.89
C GLU A 22 -18.78 -3.69 8.83
N ARG A 23 -19.83 -3.05 8.33
CA ARG A 23 -20.69 -3.62 7.28
C ARG A 23 -20.55 -2.80 6.01
N LEU A 24 -20.28 -3.48 4.91
CA LEU A 24 -20.27 -2.89 3.58
C LEU A 24 -21.63 -3.07 2.93
N ALA A 25 -22.20 -2.01 2.36
CA ALA A 25 -23.37 -2.11 1.51
C ALA A 25 -23.04 -2.86 0.21
N ALA A 26 -24.05 -3.43 -0.47
CA ALA A 26 -23.84 -4.18 -1.72
C ALA A 26 -23.07 -3.36 -2.77
N LEU A 27 -23.35 -2.06 -2.89
CA LEU A 27 -22.65 -1.18 -3.81
C LEU A 27 -21.17 -0.95 -3.42
N GLN A 28 -20.87 -0.95 -2.12
CA GLN A 28 -19.48 -0.88 -1.65
C GLN A 28 -18.73 -2.18 -1.94
N TRP A 29 -19.37 -3.34 -1.81
CA TRP A 29 -18.81 -4.62 -2.25
C TRP A 29 -18.54 -4.61 -3.75
N PHE A 30 -19.47 -4.11 -4.56
CA PHE A 30 -19.28 -3.97 -5.99
C PHE A 30 -18.07 -3.06 -6.31
N GLY A 31 -17.99 -1.86 -5.70
CA GLY A 31 -16.87 -0.94 -5.89
C GLY A 31 -15.53 -1.56 -5.49
N LEU A 32 -15.48 -2.27 -4.35
CA LEU A 32 -14.28 -2.98 -3.89
C LEU A 32 -13.86 -4.08 -4.87
N THR A 33 -14.82 -4.87 -5.36
CA THR A 33 -14.55 -5.93 -6.35
C THR A 33 -14.01 -5.34 -7.65
N VAL A 34 -14.59 -4.26 -8.15
CA VAL A 34 -14.12 -3.55 -9.35
C VAL A 34 -12.70 -3.02 -9.15
N ALA A 35 -12.40 -2.43 -7.99
CA ALA A 35 -11.06 -1.93 -7.68
C ALA A 35 -10.02 -3.06 -7.63
N ILE A 36 -10.33 -4.18 -6.96
CA ILE A 36 -9.44 -5.35 -6.88
C ILE A 36 -9.25 -5.99 -8.25
N ALA A 37 -10.32 -6.15 -9.04
CA ALA A 37 -10.23 -6.68 -10.41
C ALA A 37 -9.34 -5.79 -11.29
N GLY A 38 -9.51 -4.46 -11.22
CA GLY A 38 -8.66 -3.50 -11.89
C GLY A 38 -7.19 -3.64 -11.50
N LEU A 39 -6.90 -3.81 -10.22
CA LEU A 39 -5.56 -4.07 -9.72
C LEU A 39 -4.98 -5.37 -10.27
N CYS A 40 -5.75 -6.45 -10.27
CA CYS A 40 -5.33 -7.73 -10.83
C CYS A 40 -4.99 -7.61 -12.32
N VAL A 41 -5.87 -7.02 -13.12
CA VAL A 41 -5.65 -6.82 -14.56
C VAL A 41 -4.44 -5.90 -14.81
N MET A 42 -4.19 -4.94 -13.95
CA MET A 42 -3.04 -4.04 -14.08
C MET A 42 -1.71 -4.74 -13.80
N LEU A 43 -1.65 -5.63 -12.79
CA LEU A 43 -0.40 -6.22 -12.29
C LEU A 43 -0.10 -7.63 -12.82
N LEU A 44 -1.10 -8.38 -13.29
CA LEU A 44 -0.91 -9.76 -13.77
C LEU A 44 -0.12 -9.89 -15.08
N PRO A 45 -0.37 -9.09 -16.13
CA PRO A 45 0.36 -9.22 -17.39
C PRO A 45 1.86 -8.92 -17.22
N GLY A 46 2.70 -9.88 -17.64
CA GLY A 46 4.16 -9.80 -17.46
C GLY A 46 4.65 -10.21 -16.07
N ALA A 47 3.76 -10.57 -15.15
CA ALA A 47 4.17 -11.08 -13.84
C ALA A 47 4.61 -12.54 -13.95
N SER A 48 5.88 -12.81 -13.64
CA SER A 48 6.35 -14.16 -13.35
C SER A 48 5.92 -14.59 -11.95
N ALA A 49 5.66 -15.87 -11.75
CA ALA A 49 5.42 -16.42 -10.43
C ALA A 49 6.68 -16.18 -9.56
N PRO A 50 6.57 -15.54 -8.40
CA PRO A 50 7.73 -15.39 -7.53
C PRO A 50 8.15 -16.74 -6.97
N ALA A 51 9.43 -16.88 -6.64
CA ALA A 51 9.90 -18.03 -5.88
C ALA A 51 9.09 -18.16 -4.56
N PRO A 52 8.80 -19.39 -4.08
CA PRO A 52 7.93 -19.59 -2.91
C PRO A 52 8.36 -18.78 -1.68
N ALA A 53 9.65 -18.67 -1.42
CA ALA A 53 10.19 -17.86 -0.32
C ALA A 53 9.88 -16.36 -0.52
N GLY A 54 10.04 -15.83 -1.73
CA GLY A 54 9.71 -14.45 -2.06
C GLY A 54 8.19 -14.19 -1.96
N ALA A 55 7.36 -15.15 -2.36
CA ALA A 55 5.91 -15.08 -2.20
C ALA A 55 5.51 -14.99 -0.72
N ALA A 56 6.08 -15.85 0.13
CA ALA A 56 5.83 -15.85 1.56
C ALA A 56 6.26 -14.53 2.21
N LEU A 57 7.44 -14.00 1.85
CA LEU A 57 7.90 -12.70 2.34
C LEU A 57 6.96 -11.56 1.94
N MET A 58 6.46 -11.54 0.71
CA MET A 58 5.51 -10.52 0.26
C MET A 58 4.17 -10.59 1.00
N ILE A 59 3.65 -11.79 1.24
CA ILE A 59 2.43 -12.00 2.03
C ILE A 59 2.67 -11.52 3.47
N PHE A 60 3.76 -11.92 4.09
CA PHE A 60 4.10 -11.51 5.45
C PHE A 60 4.28 -9.99 5.58
N ALA A 61 4.95 -9.36 4.62
CA ALA A 61 5.10 -7.91 4.54
C ALA A 61 3.73 -7.22 4.41
N GLY A 62 2.84 -7.75 3.57
CA GLY A 62 1.48 -7.22 3.41
C GLY A 62 0.64 -7.33 4.67
N ILE A 63 0.67 -8.48 5.35
CA ILE A 63 -0.01 -8.66 6.64
C ILE A 63 0.54 -7.67 7.68
N SER A 64 1.87 -7.55 7.77
CA SER A 64 2.53 -6.62 8.69
C SER A 64 2.15 -5.18 8.41
N TRP A 65 2.10 -4.77 7.13
CA TRP A 65 1.66 -3.43 6.74
C TRP A 65 0.18 -3.19 7.07
N GLY A 66 -0.69 -4.19 6.88
CA GLY A 66 -2.08 -4.12 7.30
C GLY A 66 -2.22 -3.86 8.81
N PHE A 67 -1.53 -4.63 9.64
CA PHE A 67 -1.51 -4.41 11.09
C PHE A 67 -0.89 -3.08 11.49
N TYR A 68 0.18 -2.66 10.83
CA TYR A 68 0.81 -1.36 11.03
C TYR A 68 -0.19 -0.21 10.79
N SER A 69 -0.94 -0.28 9.68
CA SER A 69 -1.98 0.69 9.36
C SER A 69 -3.12 0.68 10.39
N LEU A 70 -3.59 -0.50 10.81
CA LEU A 70 -4.65 -0.63 11.82
C LEU A 70 -4.23 -0.06 13.18
N ARG A 71 -2.99 -0.32 13.61
CA ARG A 71 -2.45 0.20 14.87
C ARG A 71 -2.19 1.70 14.86
N GLY A 72 -1.88 2.27 13.70
CA GLY A 72 -1.68 3.70 13.55
C GLY A 72 -2.95 4.52 13.78
N ARG A 73 -4.13 3.90 13.71
CA ARG A 73 -5.42 4.56 14.00
C ARG A 73 -5.53 4.90 15.49
N GLY A 74 -5.52 6.19 15.81
CA GLY A 74 -5.67 6.65 17.19
C GLY A 74 -4.43 6.50 18.07
N ALA A 75 -3.25 6.26 17.50
CA ALA A 75 -1.99 6.12 18.23
C ALA A 75 -1.41 7.47 18.75
N GLY A 76 -2.15 8.56 18.65
CA GLY A 76 -1.71 9.89 19.07
C GLY A 76 -1.18 10.75 17.93
N ASP A 77 -0.18 11.59 18.20
CA ASP A 77 0.40 12.50 17.21
C ASP A 77 1.04 11.72 16.04
N PRO A 78 0.57 11.92 14.78
CA PRO A 78 1.03 11.14 13.63
C PRO A 78 2.52 11.27 13.35
N THR A 79 3.09 12.45 13.56
CA THR A 79 4.52 12.71 13.32
C THR A 79 5.38 11.99 14.36
N ARG A 80 5.00 12.08 15.63
CA ARG A 80 5.72 11.38 16.72
C ARG A 80 5.65 9.86 16.58
N VAL A 81 4.47 9.34 16.21
CA VAL A 81 4.28 7.89 15.99
C VAL A 81 5.13 7.41 14.82
N THR A 82 5.10 8.13 13.70
CA THR A 82 5.91 7.80 12.52
C THR A 82 7.40 7.86 12.84
N ALA A 83 7.89 8.93 13.43
CA ALA A 83 9.29 9.08 13.82
C ALA A 83 9.73 7.97 14.78
N GLY A 84 8.91 7.65 15.79
CA GLY A 84 9.19 6.58 16.74
C GLY A 84 9.24 5.20 16.09
N ASN A 85 8.40 4.93 15.10
CA ASN A 85 8.41 3.67 14.36
C ASN A 85 9.67 3.54 13.51
N PHE A 86 10.05 4.59 12.77
CA PHE A 86 11.29 4.58 11.98
C PHE A 86 12.52 4.43 12.86
N LEU A 87 12.58 5.14 14.00
CA LEU A 87 13.70 5.04 14.93
C LEU A 87 13.87 3.61 15.49
N ARG A 88 12.77 2.92 15.77
CA ARG A 88 12.81 1.52 16.22
C ARG A 88 13.13 0.53 15.09
N ALA A 89 12.73 0.84 13.85
CA ALA A 89 13.02 0.01 12.70
C ALA A 89 14.48 0.15 12.21
N ALA A 90 15.11 1.31 12.44
CA ALA A 90 16.47 1.59 11.97
C ALA A 90 17.52 0.56 12.45
N PRO A 91 17.59 0.16 13.75
CA PRO A 91 18.55 -0.87 14.16
C PRO A 91 18.34 -2.21 13.45
N MET A 92 17.09 -2.60 13.22
CA MET A 92 16.77 -3.84 12.49
C MET A 92 17.22 -3.75 11.03
N ALA A 93 16.98 -2.61 10.38
CA ALA A 93 17.41 -2.36 9.01
C ALA A 93 18.95 -2.37 8.90
N ILE A 94 19.65 -1.77 9.87
CA ILE A 94 21.12 -1.79 9.93
C ILE A 94 21.63 -3.23 10.06
N LEU A 95 21.07 -4.03 10.97
CA LEU A 95 21.47 -5.42 11.14
C LEU A 95 21.30 -6.25 9.87
N VAL A 96 20.17 -6.11 9.19
CA VAL A 96 19.92 -6.79 7.91
C VAL A 96 20.90 -6.28 6.85
N SER A 97 21.13 -4.97 6.77
CA SER A 97 22.07 -4.38 5.79
C SER A 97 23.50 -4.88 6.02
N VAL A 98 23.95 -4.98 7.26
CA VAL A 98 25.26 -5.54 7.60
C VAL A 98 25.35 -7.02 7.24
N ALA A 99 24.31 -7.81 7.55
CA ALA A 99 24.27 -9.23 7.21
C ALA A 99 24.28 -9.49 5.69
N MET A 100 23.74 -8.55 4.90
CA MET A 100 23.64 -8.65 3.44
C MET A 100 24.69 -7.81 2.70
N MET A 101 25.72 -7.32 3.41
CA MET A 101 26.70 -6.37 2.86
C MET A 101 27.49 -6.92 1.67
N SER A 102 27.73 -8.24 1.63
CA SER A 102 28.35 -8.92 0.50
C SER A 102 27.52 -8.88 -0.80
N HIS A 103 26.22 -8.58 -0.71
CA HIS A 103 25.30 -8.49 -1.84
C HIS A 103 24.88 -7.04 -2.13
N ALA A 104 25.39 -6.08 -1.37
CA ALA A 104 25.06 -4.67 -1.53
C ALA A 104 26.02 -3.99 -2.52
N SER A 105 25.47 -3.18 -3.39
CA SER A 105 26.22 -2.18 -4.16
C SER A 105 25.69 -0.79 -3.80
N ILE A 106 26.60 0.15 -3.55
CA ILE A 106 26.24 1.51 -3.15
C ILE A 106 26.83 2.47 -4.17
N ASP A 107 25.97 3.26 -4.80
CA ASP A 107 26.36 4.38 -5.66
C ASP A 107 25.69 5.69 -5.21
N GLY A 108 26.17 6.82 -5.72
CA GLY A 108 25.66 8.14 -5.33
C GLY A 108 24.18 8.34 -5.68
N ALA A 109 23.72 7.83 -6.81
CA ALA A 109 22.32 7.92 -7.23
C ALA A 109 21.42 7.07 -6.32
N GLY A 110 21.86 5.84 -6.00
CA GLY A 110 21.16 4.95 -5.07
C GLY A 110 20.97 5.57 -3.69
N VAL A 111 22.00 6.26 -3.16
CA VAL A 111 21.91 6.97 -1.88
C VAL A 111 20.86 8.09 -1.94
N ILE A 112 20.83 8.90 -3.00
CA ILE A 112 19.85 9.97 -3.17
C ILE A 112 18.43 9.39 -3.24
N TYR A 113 18.21 8.33 -4.02
CA TYR A 113 16.91 7.66 -4.12
C TYR A 113 16.48 7.01 -2.79
N ALA A 114 17.41 6.42 -2.05
CA ALA A 114 17.12 5.85 -0.74
C ALA A 114 16.69 6.92 0.27
N ILE A 115 17.37 8.08 0.30
CA ILE A 115 16.99 9.22 1.16
C ILE A 115 15.62 9.78 0.73
N ALA A 116 15.40 10.01 -0.56
CA ALA A 116 14.13 10.51 -1.06
C ALA A 116 12.98 9.54 -0.74
N SER A 117 13.18 8.24 -0.94
CA SER A 117 12.20 7.21 -0.63
C SER A 117 11.93 7.07 0.88
N GLY A 118 12.98 7.03 1.69
CA GLY A 118 12.86 6.81 3.13
C GLY A 118 12.36 8.05 3.88
N ALA A 119 12.99 9.20 3.67
CA ALA A 119 12.68 10.40 4.43
C ALA A 119 11.42 11.12 3.89
N ILE A 120 11.33 11.33 2.58
CA ILE A 120 10.24 12.11 1.99
C ILE A 120 9.01 11.22 1.79
N THR A 121 9.09 10.21 0.93
CA THR A 121 7.90 9.44 0.59
C THR A 121 7.40 8.57 1.74
N SER A 122 8.29 7.92 2.48
CA SER A 122 7.88 7.12 3.62
C SER A 122 7.69 7.97 4.89
N GLY A 123 8.66 8.78 5.30
CA GLY A 123 8.58 9.58 6.53
C GLY A 123 7.41 10.56 6.50
N VAL A 124 7.40 11.48 5.54
CA VAL A 124 6.33 12.49 5.40
C VAL A 124 5.03 11.84 4.95
N GLY A 125 5.08 10.87 4.02
CA GLY A 125 3.91 10.17 3.51
C GLY A 125 3.14 9.45 4.62
N TYR A 126 3.80 8.76 5.51
CA TYR A 126 3.16 8.10 6.65
C TYR A 126 2.64 9.10 7.69
N ALA A 127 3.32 10.22 7.93
CA ALA A 127 2.80 11.26 8.81
C ALA A 127 1.47 11.81 8.29
N ILE A 128 1.36 12.09 6.99
CA ILE A 128 0.12 12.51 6.33
C ILE A 128 -0.94 11.40 6.40
N TRP A 129 -0.56 10.16 6.08
CA TRP A 129 -1.48 9.02 6.12
C TRP A 129 -2.09 8.82 7.51
N TYR A 130 -1.29 8.86 8.55
CA TYR A 130 -1.78 8.69 9.92
C TYR A 130 -2.59 9.87 10.44
N THR A 131 -2.47 11.05 9.84
CA THR A 131 -3.38 12.18 10.11
C THR A 131 -4.78 11.90 9.55
N ALA A 132 -4.88 11.31 8.37
CA ALA A 132 -6.15 10.98 7.73
C ALA A 132 -6.81 9.71 8.28
N LEU A 133 -6.02 8.74 8.70
CA LEU A 133 -6.44 7.37 9.02
C LEU A 133 -7.49 7.26 10.15
N PRO A 134 -7.45 8.07 11.24
CA PRO A 134 -8.46 8.02 12.30
C PRO A 134 -9.88 8.33 11.84
N ALA A 135 -10.03 9.14 10.79
CA ALA A 135 -11.32 9.51 10.22
C ALA A 135 -11.92 8.41 9.31
N LEU A 136 -11.15 7.38 8.98
CA LEU A 136 -11.55 6.32 8.05
C LEU A 136 -11.87 5.02 8.77
N LYS A 137 -12.93 4.31 8.33
CA LYS A 137 -13.14 2.91 8.68
C LYS A 137 -12.01 2.05 8.10
N ALA A 138 -11.71 0.89 8.72
CA ALA A 138 -10.62 0.03 8.26
C ALA A 138 -10.82 -0.44 6.82
N THR A 139 -12.04 -0.80 6.45
CA THR A 139 -12.40 -1.20 5.09
C THR A 139 -12.23 -0.07 4.06
N ILE A 140 -12.59 1.16 4.44
CA ILE A 140 -12.41 2.35 3.57
C ILE A 140 -10.91 2.66 3.41
N ALA A 141 -10.17 2.67 4.52
CA ALA A 141 -8.72 2.91 4.49
C ALA A 141 -7.99 1.89 3.60
N ALA A 142 -8.34 0.60 3.73
CA ALA A 142 -7.84 -0.45 2.86
C ALA A 142 -8.14 -0.12 1.39
N THR A 143 -9.40 0.19 1.07
CA THR A 143 -9.80 0.47 -0.32
C THR A 143 -9.06 1.67 -0.91
N VAL A 144 -8.87 2.74 -0.14
CA VAL A 144 -8.12 3.94 -0.58
C VAL A 144 -6.66 3.59 -0.91
N GLN A 145 -6.03 2.67 -0.18
CA GLN A 145 -4.66 2.23 -0.47
C GLN A 145 -4.52 1.55 -1.85
N LEU A 146 -5.60 1.07 -2.47
CA LEU A 146 -5.57 0.57 -3.85
C LEU A 146 -5.22 1.67 -4.89
N SER A 147 -5.27 2.94 -4.52
CA SER A 147 -4.80 4.04 -5.38
C SER A 147 -3.28 4.05 -5.56
N VAL A 148 -2.51 3.45 -4.63
CA VAL A 148 -1.04 3.48 -4.66
C VAL A 148 -0.45 2.94 -5.97
N PRO A 149 -0.85 1.78 -6.50
CA PRO A 149 -0.36 1.29 -7.78
C PRO A 149 -0.69 2.22 -8.96
N VAL A 150 -1.85 2.89 -8.93
CA VAL A 150 -2.24 3.85 -9.96
C VAL A 150 -1.32 5.08 -9.92
N ILE A 151 -1.09 5.63 -8.72
CA ILE A 151 -0.20 6.79 -8.53
C ILE A 151 1.23 6.42 -8.93
N ALA A 152 1.72 5.23 -8.56
CA ALA A 152 3.04 4.75 -8.93
C ALA A 152 3.19 4.61 -10.46
N ALA A 153 2.18 4.05 -11.14
CA ALA A 153 2.19 3.91 -12.59
C ALA A 153 2.14 5.26 -13.31
N LEU A 154 1.36 6.21 -12.80
CA LEU A 154 1.38 7.59 -13.32
C LEU A 154 2.73 8.25 -13.12
N GLY A 155 3.38 8.01 -11.98
CA GLY A 155 4.77 8.44 -11.73
C GLY A 155 5.74 7.84 -12.75
N GLY A 156 5.61 6.55 -13.08
CA GLY A 156 6.39 5.88 -14.12
C GLY A 156 6.23 6.54 -15.50
N VAL A 157 4.99 6.86 -15.87
CA VAL A 157 4.72 7.58 -17.14
C VAL A 157 5.34 8.97 -17.14
N LEU A 158 5.17 9.75 -16.07
CA LEU A 158 5.58 11.15 -16.03
C LEU A 158 7.09 11.34 -15.80
N LEU A 159 7.73 10.48 -14.99
CA LEU A 159 9.12 10.64 -14.58
C LEU A 159 10.08 9.73 -15.33
N LEU A 160 9.62 8.54 -15.74
CA LEU A 160 10.45 7.54 -16.41
C LEU A 160 10.14 7.40 -17.91
N GLY A 161 9.15 8.15 -18.42
CA GLY A 161 8.77 8.09 -19.83
C GLY A 161 8.10 6.76 -20.24
N GLU A 162 7.49 6.03 -19.28
CA GLU A 162 6.79 4.80 -19.60
C GLU A 162 5.56 5.07 -20.47
N SER A 163 5.19 4.11 -21.33
CA SER A 163 4.09 4.26 -22.26
C SER A 163 2.73 4.28 -21.54
N LEU A 164 1.92 5.30 -21.82
CA LEU A 164 0.53 5.37 -21.38
C LEU A 164 -0.32 4.40 -22.23
N THR A 165 -0.51 3.18 -21.73
CA THR A 165 -1.28 2.15 -22.43
C THR A 165 -2.77 2.26 -22.14
N LEU A 166 -3.63 1.81 -23.07
CA LEU A 166 -5.08 1.73 -22.85
C LEU A 166 -5.42 0.87 -21.63
N ARG A 167 -4.65 -0.22 -21.40
CA ARG A 167 -4.78 -1.06 -20.22
C ARG A 167 -4.56 -0.25 -18.94
N LEU A 168 -3.50 0.54 -18.88
CA LEU A 168 -3.20 1.38 -17.71
C LEU A 168 -4.35 2.36 -17.43
N ILE A 169 -4.86 3.03 -18.48
CA ILE A 169 -5.99 3.95 -18.35
C ILE A 169 -7.25 3.24 -17.84
N ALA A 170 -7.63 2.12 -18.47
CA ALA A 170 -8.82 1.37 -18.09
C ALA A 170 -8.74 0.80 -16.68
N CYS A 171 -7.59 0.22 -16.28
CA CYS A 171 -7.39 -0.30 -14.95
C CYS A 171 -7.37 0.81 -13.90
N SER A 172 -6.74 1.95 -14.19
CA SER A 172 -6.74 3.11 -13.30
C SER A 172 -8.15 3.66 -13.10
N ALA A 173 -8.94 3.77 -14.17
CA ALA A 173 -10.34 4.19 -14.10
C ALA A 173 -11.19 3.21 -13.26
N ALA A 174 -10.99 1.89 -13.44
CA ALA A 174 -11.68 0.87 -12.65
C ALA A 174 -11.30 0.95 -11.16
N ILE A 175 -10.00 1.08 -10.85
CA ILE A 175 -9.53 1.19 -9.46
C ILE A 175 -10.08 2.47 -8.81
N LEU A 176 -9.86 3.62 -9.41
CA LEU A 176 -10.30 4.91 -8.84
C LEU A 176 -11.82 5.03 -8.78
N GLY A 177 -12.54 4.54 -9.79
CA GLY A 177 -13.99 4.47 -9.80
C GLY A 177 -14.55 3.55 -8.71
N GLY A 178 -13.94 2.38 -8.52
CA GLY A 178 -14.27 1.47 -7.43
C GLY A 178 -14.04 2.09 -6.06
N ILE A 179 -12.90 2.78 -5.86
CA ILE A 179 -12.61 3.53 -4.63
C ILE A 179 -13.66 4.63 -4.40
N ALA A 180 -14.00 5.41 -5.43
CA ALA A 180 -14.99 6.46 -5.33
C ALA A 180 -16.35 5.92 -4.87
N ILE A 181 -16.79 4.78 -5.42
CA ILE A 181 -18.03 4.11 -5.01
C ILE A 181 -17.99 3.72 -3.52
N VAL A 182 -16.87 3.16 -3.05
CA VAL A 182 -16.74 2.73 -1.64
C VAL A 182 -16.74 3.92 -0.69
N VAL A 183 -16.04 4.99 -1.04
CA VAL A 183 -15.85 6.17 -0.17
C VAL A 183 -17.11 7.05 -0.11
N THR A 184 -17.78 7.26 -1.25
CA THR A 184 -18.93 8.19 -1.33
C THR A 184 -20.21 7.60 -0.75
N ARG A 185 -20.33 6.28 -0.63
CA ARG A 185 -21.53 5.65 -0.07
C ARG A 185 -21.36 5.43 1.43
N ARG A 186 -22.18 6.12 2.21
CA ARG A 186 -22.30 5.85 3.65
C ARG A 186 -22.85 4.43 3.84
N SER A 187 -22.11 3.59 4.62
CA SER A 187 -22.70 2.36 5.12
C SER A 187 -23.95 2.74 5.94
N ARG A 188 -25.10 2.14 5.61
CA ARG A 188 -26.26 2.21 6.50
C ARG A 188 -25.84 1.59 7.83
N THR A 189 -25.81 2.39 8.87
CA THR A 189 -25.72 1.95 10.27
C THR A 189 -26.95 1.11 10.61
#